data_411ba8e51946afef695731869efda0ba
#
_entry.id   411ba8e51946afef695731869efda0ba
#
_cell.length_a   1.000
_cell.length_b   1.000
_cell.length_c   1.000
_cell.angle_alpha   90.00
_cell.angle_beta   90.00
_cell.angle_gamma   90.00
#
_symmetry.space_group_name_H-M   'P 1'
#
loop_
_entity.id
_entity.type
_entity.pdbx_description
1 polymer ?
#
loop_
_entity_poly.entity_id
_entity_poly.type
_entity_poly.pdbx_seq_one_letter_code
_entity_poly.pdbx_strand_id
1 'polypeptide(L)'
;IYPVLTAWGFTTDEHRVPSQTEITQLLASVDYRRVSIDGTTIQLEPDMMLDLGAVGKGYASDEVAEILRENGITSALLDLGGNIVMIGSRPDGSDWRLGLKDPFADGNIGVLEVFDCAVVTSGNYENYFTGEDGRVYGHIIDPRTGHPADNGLASVTIISQDGKLCDALSTALFVMGKDQAIDYWKDNSGFEMILITKDKQVLLTENLEARFALDESVSDYTIKKLNKNPSY
;
A
#
# COMPACT_ATOMS: atom_id res chain seq x y z
N ILE A 1 -12.12 -10.44 4.61
CA ILE A 1 -12.48 -9.05 4.96
C ILE A 1 -13.61 -8.49 4.09
N TYR A 2 -13.87 -9.10 2.91
CA TYR A 2 -14.85 -8.61 1.93
C TYR A 2 -16.26 -8.33 2.51
N PRO A 3 -16.86 -9.20 3.37
CA PRO A 3 -18.16 -8.88 3.96
C PRO A 3 -18.17 -7.61 4.80
N VAL A 4 -17.05 -7.29 5.46
CA VAL A 4 -16.90 -6.04 6.23
C VAL A 4 -16.81 -4.83 5.30
N LEU A 5 -16.00 -4.92 4.21
CA LEU A 5 -15.93 -3.87 3.20
C LEU A 5 -17.29 -3.55 2.59
N THR A 6 -18.09 -4.60 2.31
CA THR A 6 -19.48 -4.44 1.81
C THR A 6 -20.37 -3.75 2.83
N ALA A 7 -20.25 -4.09 4.11
CA ALA A 7 -21.04 -3.44 5.16
C ALA A 7 -20.73 -1.95 5.31
N TRP A 8 -19.48 -1.54 5.09
CA TRP A 8 -19.08 -0.13 5.01
C TRP A 8 -19.49 0.57 3.70
N GLY A 9 -19.90 -0.21 2.68
CA GLY A 9 -20.28 0.30 1.37
C GLY A 9 -19.12 0.55 0.40
N PHE A 10 -17.90 0.09 0.71
CA PHE A 10 -16.73 0.27 -0.17
C PHE A 10 -16.74 -0.62 -1.43
N THR A 11 -17.64 -1.59 -1.50
CA THR A 11 -17.87 -2.45 -2.67
C THR A 11 -19.09 -2.02 -3.48
N THR A 12 -19.78 -0.97 -3.03
CA THR A 12 -20.98 -0.38 -3.65
C THR A 12 -20.87 1.14 -3.55
N ASP A 13 -21.83 1.88 -4.13
CA ASP A 13 -21.89 3.34 -3.98
C ASP A 13 -22.71 3.78 -2.74
N GLU A 14 -23.11 2.83 -1.89
CA GLU A 14 -23.96 3.08 -0.71
C GLU A 14 -23.12 3.05 0.58
N HIS A 15 -22.36 4.11 0.82
CA HIS A 15 -21.54 4.24 2.02
C HIS A 15 -22.39 4.41 3.29
N ARG A 16 -22.00 3.72 4.36
CA ARG A 16 -22.61 3.87 5.70
C ARG A 16 -21.62 3.46 6.79
N VAL A 17 -21.91 3.85 8.01
CA VAL A 17 -21.19 3.38 9.21
C VAL A 17 -21.96 2.19 9.78
N PRO A 18 -21.42 0.94 9.71
CA PRO A 18 -22.10 -0.24 10.27
C PRO A 18 -22.16 -0.16 11.80
N SER A 19 -23.18 -0.79 12.40
CA SER A 19 -23.24 -0.90 13.85
C SER A 19 -22.14 -1.84 14.39
N GLN A 20 -21.71 -1.63 15.65
CA GLN A 20 -20.71 -2.49 16.28
C GLN A 20 -21.16 -3.96 16.35
N THR A 21 -22.46 -4.20 16.55
CA THR A 21 -23.02 -5.56 16.55
C THR A 21 -22.86 -6.21 15.19
N GLU A 22 -23.16 -5.50 14.10
CA GLU A 22 -22.99 -5.99 12.74
C GLU A 22 -21.52 -6.30 12.42
N ILE A 23 -20.61 -5.37 12.75
CA ILE A 23 -19.16 -5.58 12.57
C ILE A 23 -18.72 -6.85 13.32
N THR A 24 -19.12 -7.03 14.58
CA THR A 24 -18.74 -8.20 15.38
C THR A 24 -19.24 -9.51 14.75
N GLN A 25 -20.45 -9.52 14.19
CA GLN A 25 -21.00 -10.70 13.50
C GLN A 25 -20.22 -11.02 12.22
N LEU A 26 -19.87 -9.99 11.42
CA LEU A 26 -19.13 -10.17 10.17
C LEU A 26 -17.68 -10.62 10.41
N LEU A 27 -17.05 -10.12 11.48
CA LEU A 27 -15.68 -10.54 11.84
C LEU A 27 -15.56 -12.02 12.20
N ALA A 28 -16.64 -12.69 12.59
CA ALA A 28 -16.63 -14.11 12.86
C ALA A 28 -16.25 -14.97 11.63
N SER A 29 -16.46 -14.46 10.40
CA SER A 29 -16.04 -15.08 9.14
C SER A 29 -14.72 -14.53 8.57
N VAL A 30 -14.00 -13.70 9.29
CA VAL A 30 -12.72 -13.10 8.87
C VAL A 30 -11.57 -13.77 9.60
N ASP A 31 -11.07 -14.88 9.05
CA ASP A 31 -9.89 -15.57 9.59
C ASP A 31 -9.15 -16.31 8.45
N TYR A 32 -8.02 -15.76 7.99
CA TYR A 32 -7.23 -16.36 6.91
C TYR A 32 -6.71 -17.77 7.24
N ARG A 33 -6.56 -18.13 8.53
CA ARG A 33 -6.10 -19.47 8.99
C ARG A 33 -7.10 -20.57 8.70
N ARG A 34 -8.36 -20.21 8.44
CA ARG A 34 -9.45 -21.11 8.06
C ARG A 34 -9.57 -21.32 6.54
N VAL A 35 -8.70 -20.66 5.76
CA VAL A 35 -8.56 -20.89 4.33
C VAL A 35 -7.61 -22.05 4.11
N SER A 36 -8.06 -23.12 3.46
CA SER A 36 -7.18 -24.21 3.07
C SER A 36 -6.83 -24.16 1.59
N ILE A 37 -5.58 -24.50 1.26
CA ILE A 37 -5.06 -24.52 -0.12
C ILE A 37 -4.48 -25.91 -0.35
N ASP A 38 -4.97 -26.58 -1.40
CA ASP A 38 -4.46 -27.87 -1.86
C ASP A 38 -4.20 -27.77 -3.37
N GLY A 39 -2.92 -27.69 -3.74
CA GLY A 39 -2.49 -27.44 -5.12
C GLY A 39 -3.09 -26.13 -5.66
N THR A 40 -3.98 -26.23 -6.63
CA THR A 40 -4.69 -25.09 -7.24
C THR A 40 -6.10 -24.88 -6.68
N THR A 41 -6.50 -25.66 -5.67
CA THR A 41 -7.83 -25.59 -5.07
C THR A 41 -7.79 -24.78 -3.78
N ILE A 42 -8.66 -23.80 -3.67
CA ILE A 42 -8.87 -23.00 -2.46
C ILE A 42 -10.23 -23.42 -1.87
N GLN A 43 -10.24 -23.78 -0.59
CA GLN A 43 -11.45 -24.09 0.14
C GLN A 43 -11.70 -23.09 1.25
N LEU A 44 -12.90 -22.55 1.29
CA LEU A 44 -13.38 -21.62 2.30
C LEU A 44 -14.44 -22.32 3.15
N GLU A 45 -14.50 -21.95 4.43
CA GLU A 45 -15.64 -22.32 5.27
C GLU A 45 -16.90 -21.51 4.87
N PRO A 46 -18.10 -21.94 5.28
CA PRO A 46 -19.33 -21.18 5.05
C PRO A 46 -19.20 -19.72 5.51
N ASP A 47 -19.79 -18.79 4.76
CA ASP A 47 -19.82 -17.35 5.00
C ASP A 47 -18.46 -16.62 4.90
N MET A 48 -17.37 -17.33 4.55
CA MET A 48 -16.09 -16.70 4.21
C MET A 48 -16.08 -16.23 2.76
N MET A 49 -15.41 -15.10 2.53
CA MET A 49 -15.18 -14.56 1.19
C MET A 49 -13.73 -14.07 1.08
N LEU A 50 -13.13 -14.29 -0.10
CA LEU A 50 -11.80 -13.77 -0.44
C LEU A 50 -11.94 -12.42 -1.15
N ASP A 51 -11.02 -11.53 -0.82
CA ASP A 51 -10.79 -10.29 -1.53
C ASP A 51 -9.31 -10.25 -1.96
N LEU A 52 -9.07 -10.05 -3.25
CA LEU A 52 -7.74 -9.92 -3.83
C LEU A 52 -7.36 -8.47 -4.14
N GLY A 53 -8.12 -7.49 -3.67
CA GLY A 53 -7.93 -6.07 -3.93
C GLY A 53 -6.56 -5.54 -3.49
N ALA A 54 -5.97 -6.15 -2.45
CA ALA A 54 -4.65 -5.77 -1.93
C ALA A 54 -3.46 -6.51 -2.59
N VAL A 55 -3.68 -7.27 -3.67
CA VAL A 55 -2.60 -8.02 -4.36
C VAL A 55 -2.85 -8.17 -5.86
N GLY A 56 -4.08 -7.95 -6.30
CA GLY A 56 -4.50 -8.24 -7.68
C GLY A 56 -3.83 -7.34 -8.72
N LYS A 57 -3.66 -6.06 -8.41
CA LYS A 57 -3.00 -5.11 -9.32
C LYS A 57 -1.50 -5.37 -9.40
N GLY A 58 -0.85 -5.68 -8.27
CA GLY A 58 0.55 -6.06 -8.21
C GLY A 58 0.82 -7.31 -9.03
N TYR A 59 -0.02 -8.35 -8.88
CA TYR A 59 0.06 -9.56 -9.69
C TYR A 59 -0.09 -9.25 -11.19
N ALA A 60 -1.12 -8.50 -11.58
CA ALA A 60 -1.35 -8.16 -12.98
C ALA A 60 -0.19 -7.34 -13.58
N SER A 61 0.39 -6.43 -12.81
CA SER A 61 1.54 -5.62 -13.24
C SER A 61 2.78 -6.48 -13.48
N ASP A 62 3.05 -7.45 -12.61
CA ASP A 62 4.19 -8.37 -12.76
C ASP A 62 4.03 -9.25 -14.02
N GLU A 63 2.83 -9.82 -14.24
CA GLU A 63 2.55 -10.65 -15.44
C GLU A 63 2.72 -9.83 -16.73
N VAL A 64 2.20 -8.59 -16.75
CA VAL A 64 2.38 -7.70 -17.91
C VAL A 64 3.85 -7.34 -18.10
N ALA A 65 4.58 -7.04 -17.04
CA ALA A 65 6.00 -6.71 -17.12
C ALA A 65 6.83 -7.90 -17.65
N GLU A 66 6.51 -9.14 -17.24
CA GLU A 66 7.17 -10.35 -17.75
C GLU A 66 6.90 -10.52 -19.23
N ILE A 67 5.64 -10.43 -19.69
CA ILE A 67 5.29 -10.50 -21.11
C ILE A 67 6.05 -9.45 -21.93
N LEU A 68 6.17 -8.21 -21.43
CA LEU A 68 6.91 -7.15 -22.12
C LEU A 68 8.41 -7.50 -22.24
N ARG A 69 9.03 -7.99 -21.16
CA ARG A 69 10.44 -8.42 -21.16
C ARG A 69 10.70 -9.57 -22.14
N GLU A 70 9.81 -10.57 -22.17
CA GLU A 70 9.87 -11.69 -23.11
C GLU A 70 9.77 -11.24 -24.59
N ASN A 71 9.05 -10.14 -24.85
CA ASN A 71 8.95 -9.52 -26.17
C ASN A 71 10.04 -8.47 -26.46
N GLY A 72 11.12 -8.45 -25.66
CA GLY A 72 12.31 -7.64 -25.91
C GLY A 72 12.17 -6.16 -25.49
N ILE A 73 11.14 -5.82 -24.72
CA ILE A 73 11.00 -4.46 -24.18
C ILE A 73 11.95 -4.30 -22.97
N THR A 74 12.86 -3.37 -23.06
CA THR A 74 13.88 -3.09 -22.04
C THR A 74 13.69 -1.75 -21.31
N SER A 75 12.70 -0.96 -21.72
CA SER A 75 12.36 0.32 -21.10
C SER A 75 10.85 0.53 -21.19
N ALA A 76 10.15 0.48 -20.07
CA ALA A 76 8.72 0.73 -20.00
C ALA A 76 8.31 1.20 -18.58
N LEU A 77 7.21 1.93 -18.50
CA LEU A 77 6.50 2.24 -17.27
C LEU A 77 5.05 1.77 -17.42
N LEU A 78 4.62 0.96 -16.49
CA LEU A 78 3.25 0.47 -16.34
C LEU A 78 2.62 1.18 -15.15
N ASP A 79 1.42 1.72 -15.31
CA ASP A 79 0.61 2.27 -14.23
C ASP A 79 -0.77 1.62 -14.25
N LEU A 80 -1.04 0.75 -13.29
CA LEU A 80 -2.32 0.10 -13.09
C LEU A 80 -3.03 0.73 -11.88
N GLY A 81 -3.40 2.02 -12.02
CA GLY A 81 -4.13 2.73 -10.98
C GLY A 81 -3.34 2.87 -9.68
N GLY A 82 -2.10 3.38 -9.78
CA GLY A 82 -1.19 3.61 -8.65
C GLY A 82 -0.28 2.44 -8.30
N ASN A 83 -0.45 1.27 -8.93
CA ASN A 83 0.57 0.22 -8.94
C ASN A 83 1.50 0.48 -10.13
N ILE A 84 2.67 1.03 -9.86
CA ILE A 84 3.62 1.44 -10.90
C ILE A 84 4.74 0.40 -10.96
N VAL A 85 4.97 -0.15 -12.17
CA VAL A 85 6.10 -1.05 -12.45
C VAL A 85 6.94 -0.45 -13.56
N MET A 86 8.23 -0.39 -13.35
CA MET A 86 9.21 0.08 -14.33
C MET A 86 10.10 -1.07 -14.79
N ILE A 87 10.29 -1.15 -16.10
CA ILE A 87 11.22 -2.06 -16.74
C ILE A 87 12.45 -1.25 -17.15
N GLY A 88 13.63 -1.64 -16.63
CA GLY A 88 14.88 -0.98 -16.91
C GLY A 88 14.90 0.52 -16.56
N SER A 89 15.74 1.26 -17.28
CA SER A 89 15.81 2.73 -17.21
C SER A 89 14.94 3.40 -18.27
N ARG A 90 14.83 4.72 -18.18
CA ARG A 90 14.23 5.55 -19.22
C ARG A 90 15.01 5.41 -20.56
N PRO A 91 14.40 5.74 -21.70
CA PRO A 91 15.07 5.61 -23.01
C PRO A 91 16.37 6.45 -23.14
N ASP A 92 16.52 7.49 -22.32
CA ASP A 92 17.74 8.33 -22.28
C ASP A 92 18.83 7.77 -21.34
N GLY A 93 18.58 6.58 -20.73
CA GLY A 93 19.49 5.92 -19.79
C GLY A 93 19.44 6.42 -18.35
N SER A 94 18.60 7.42 -18.05
CA SER A 94 18.43 7.93 -16.69
C SER A 94 17.45 7.04 -15.89
N ASP A 95 17.47 7.17 -14.56
CA ASP A 95 16.49 6.56 -13.68
C ASP A 95 15.08 7.15 -13.89
N TRP A 96 14.06 6.36 -13.59
CA TRP A 96 12.67 6.84 -13.57
C TRP A 96 12.47 7.79 -12.41
N ARG A 97 11.66 8.82 -12.63
CA ARG A 97 11.33 9.83 -11.61
C ARG A 97 9.84 9.80 -11.32
N LEU A 98 9.48 9.37 -10.13
CA LEU A 98 8.10 9.26 -9.67
C LEU A 98 7.79 10.34 -8.65
N GLY A 99 6.69 11.09 -8.86
CA GLY A 99 6.15 11.98 -7.85
C GLY A 99 5.51 11.19 -6.72
N LEU A 100 5.93 11.44 -5.48
CA LEU A 100 5.26 10.88 -4.30
C LEU A 100 4.12 11.81 -3.89
N LYS A 101 2.88 11.34 -4.06
CA LYS A 101 1.65 12.12 -3.84
C LYS A 101 1.55 12.65 -2.42
N ASP A 102 1.11 13.89 -2.26
CA ASP A 102 0.78 14.47 -0.95
C ASP A 102 -0.55 13.88 -0.46
N PRO A 103 -0.59 13.20 0.71
CA PRO A 103 -1.83 12.67 1.26
C PRO A 103 -2.78 13.75 1.83
N PHE A 104 -2.37 15.02 1.90
CA PHE A 104 -3.13 16.10 2.53
C PHE A 104 -3.46 17.27 1.59
N ALA A 105 -2.84 17.30 0.40
CA ALA A 105 -3.04 18.37 -0.59
C ALA A 105 -2.91 17.84 -2.02
N ASP A 106 -3.30 18.65 -2.98
CA ASP A 106 -3.05 18.36 -4.38
C ASP A 106 -1.54 18.49 -4.70
N GLY A 107 -1.02 17.56 -5.51
CA GLY A 107 0.37 17.53 -5.93
C GLY A 107 1.20 16.46 -5.25
N ASN A 108 2.52 16.66 -5.25
CA ASN A 108 3.49 15.72 -4.72
C ASN A 108 4.32 16.35 -3.61
N ILE A 109 4.69 15.57 -2.62
CA ILE A 109 5.62 16.03 -1.57
C ILE A 109 7.08 15.98 -2.01
N GLY A 110 7.38 15.21 -3.06
CA GLY A 110 8.76 15.04 -3.54
C GLY A 110 8.84 14.08 -4.71
N VAL A 111 10.07 13.80 -5.11
CA VAL A 111 10.38 12.91 -6.23
C VAL A 111 11.24 11.75 -5.76
N LEU A 112 10.86 10.54 -6.15
CA LEU A 112 11.60 9.31 -5.95
C LEU A 112 12.27 8.89 -7.27
N GLU A 113 13.58 8.68 -7.26
CA GLU A 113 14.36 8.15 -8.39
C GLU A 113 14.52 6.64 -8.22
N VAL A 114 14.10 5.87 -9.21
CA VAL A 114 14.03 4.40 -9.16
C VAL A 114 14.39 3.77 -10.50
N PHE A 115 14.83 2.52 -10.45
CA PHE A 115 15.26 1.72 -11.59
C PHE A 115 14.73 0.29 -11.47
N ASP A 116 14.15 -0.22 -12.56
CA ASP A 116 13.73 -1.63 -12.74
C ASP A 116 13.06 -2.23 -11.49
N CYS A 117 11.99 -1.60 -11.03
CA CYS A 117 11.27 -2.01 -9.82
C CYS A 117 9.79 -1.65 -9.88
N ALA A 118 9.05 -2.14 -8.90
CA ALA A 118 7.68 -1.74 -8.62
C ALA A 118 7.64 -0.72 -7.47
N VAL A 119 6.71 0.21 -7.55
CA VAL A 119 6.40 1.20 -6.50
C VAL A 119 4.89 1.23 -6.31
N VAL A 120 4.44 0.88 -5.12
CA VAL A 120 3.01 0.83 -4.79
C VAL A 120 2.74 1.59 -3.50
N THR A 121 1.73 2.44 -3.53
CA THR A 121 1.32 3.24 -2.38
C THR A 121 -0.09 2.87 -1.94
N SER A 122 -0.27 2.67 -0.64
CA SER A 122 -1.58 2.56 0.02
C SER A 122 -1.81 3.73 0.96
N GLY A 123 -3.02 4.29 0.93
CA GLY A 123 -3.43 5.38 1.82
C GLY A 123 -4.94 5.57 1.80
N ASN A 124 -5.49 6.04 2.91
CA ASN A 124 -6.94 6.24 3.06
C ASN A 124 -7.50 7.45 2.28
N TYR A 125 -6.64 8.27 1.69
CA TYR A 125 -7.03 9.41 0.85
C TYR A 125 -7.44 9.04 -0.59
N GLU A 126 -7.19 7.80 -1.01
CA GLU A 126 -7.54 7.33 -2.36
C GLU A 126 -9.03 6.99 -2.48
N ASN A 127 -9.60 6.35 -1.45
CA ASN A 127 -11.02 5.98 -1.42
C ASN A 127 -11.56 6.11 0.01
N TYR A 128 -12.44 7.06 0.21
CA TYR A 128 -13.03 7.38 1.52
C TYR A 128 -14.41 8.01 1.37
N PHE A 129 -15.15 8.05 2.47
CA PHE A 129 -16.36 8.85 2.59
C PHE A 129 -16.41 9.59 3.92
N THR A 130 -17.22 10.62 4.00
CA THR A 130 -17.49 11.33 5.26
C THR A 130 -18.83 10.86 5.82
N GLY A 131 -18.82 10.32 7.03
CA GLY A 131 -20.01 9.85 7.72
C GLY A 131 -20.89 11.01 8.20
N GLU A 132 -22.12 10.69 8.64
CA GLU A 132 -23.07 11.68 9.23
C GLU A 132 -22.50 12.35 10.51
N ASP A 133 -21.57 11.68 11.19
CA ASP A 133 -20.85 12.20 12.37
C ASP A 133 -19.69 13.15 12.00
N GLY A 134 -19.49 13.46 10.72
CA GLY A 134 -18.43 14.32 10.21
C GLY A 134 -17.04 13.69 10.16
N ARG A 135 -16.89 12.39 10.49
CA ARG A 135 -15.63 11.67 10.43
C ARG A 135 -15.37 11.13 9.02
N VAL A 136 -14.11 11.08 8.65
CA VAL A 136 -13.65 10.48 7.39
C VAL A 136 -13.32 9.01 7.64
N TYR A 137 -13.88 8.15 6.80
CA TYR A 137 -13.70 6.70 6.84
C TYR A 137 -13.04 6.24 5.54
N GLY A 138 -11.83 5.70 5.63
CA GLY A 138 -11.09 5.15 4.49
C GLY A 138 -11.40 3.68 4.23
N HIS A 139 -11.11 3.21 3.04
CA HIS A 139 -11.43 1.85 2.59
C HIS A 139 -10.49 0.76 3.13
N ILE A 140 -9.35 1.11 3.70
CA ILE A 140 -8.42 0.12 4.26
C ILE A 140 -8.90 -0.26 5.67
N ILE A 141 -9.45 -1.46 5.77
CA ILE A 141 -10.06 -1.96 7.02
C ILE A 141 -9.06 -2.81 7.81
N ASP A 142 -8.95 -2.54 9.10
CA ASP A 142 -8.22 -3.41 10.03
C ASP A 142 -9.05 -4.68 10.31
N PRO A 143 -8.59 -5.87 9.92
CA PRO A 143 -9.34 -7.12 10.10
C PRO A 143 -9.50 -7.53 11.56
N ARG A 144 -8.77 -6.92 12.48
CA ARG A 144 -8.87 -7.18 13.93
C ARG A 144 -10.05 -6.45 14.55
N THR A 145 -10.41 -5.30 14.01
CA THR A 145 -11.45 -4.41 14.55
C THR A 145 -12.68 -4.28 13.66
N GLY A 146 -12.53 -4.52 12.34
CA GLY A 146 -13.55 -4.29 11.32
C GLY A 146 -13.81 -2.80 11.03
N HIS A 147 -12.96 -1.92 11.54
CA HIS A 147 -13.00 -0.49 11.27
C HIS A 147 -11.90 -0.06 10.32
N PRO A 148 -12.05 1.07 9.61
CA PRO A 148 -10.96 1.70 8.88
C PRO A 148 -9.71 1.86 9.75
N ALA A 149 -8.53 1.50 9.19
CA ALA A 149 -7.27 1.63 9.90
C ALA A 149 -6.99 3.12 10.19
N ASP A 150 -6.82 3.43 11.47
CA ASP A 150 -6.49 4.78 11.97
C ASP A 150 -5.38 4.67 13.02
N ASN A 151 -4.14 4.63 12.57
CA ASN A 151 -2.96 4.32 13.37
C ASN A 151 -1.84 5.37 13.24
N GLY A 152 -2.18 6.58 12.80
CA GLY A 152 -1.25 7.69 12.63
C GLY A 152 -0.49 7.72 11.30
N LEU A 153 -0.65 6.71 10.42
CA LEU A 153 -0.16 6.74 9.05
C LEU A 153 -1.14 7.43 8.11
N ALA A 154 -0.62 8.21 7.17
CA ALA A 154 -1.37 8.78 6.05
C ALA A 154 -1.16 7.94 4.78
N SER A 155 0.09 7.48 4.53
CA SER A 155 0.38 6.56 3.43
C SER A 155 1.57 5.66 3.73
N VAL A 156 1.63 4.54 2.99
CA VAL A 156 2.75 3.59 2.94
C VAL A 156 3.08 3.33 1.49
N THR A 157 4.30 3.63 1.10
CA THR A 157 4.85 3.31 -0.23
C THR A 157 5.88 2.21 -0.09
N ILE A 158 5.76 1.15 -0.87
CA ILE A 158 6.70 0.03 -0.93
C ILE A 158 7.40 0.03 -2.28
N ILE A 159 8.70 -0.24 -2.25
CA ILE A 159 9.57 -0.34 -3.42
C ILE A 159 10.24 -1.71 -3.40
N SER A 160 10.06 -2.51 -4.45
CA SER A 160 10.66 -3.84 -4.62
C SER A 160 10.71 -4.21 -6.10
N GLN A 161 11.44 -5.27 -6.43
CA GLN A 161 11.36 -5.87 -7.77
C GLN A 161 10.10 -6.74 -7.97
N ASP A 162 9.36 -7.04 -6.91
CA ASP A 162 8.14 -7.86 -6.93
C ASP A 162 6.92 -6.96 -6.67
N GLY A 163 6.12 -6.72 -7.71
CA GLY A 163 4.92 -5.88 -7.64
C GLY A 163 3.83 -6.47 -6.75
N LYS A 164 3.70 -7.82 -6.72
CA LYS A 164 2.76 -8.50 -5.80
C LYS A 164 3.11 -8.23 -4.35
N LEU A 165 4.42 -8.28 -4.04
CA LEU A 165 4.93 -7.98 -2.71
C LEU A 165 4.67 -6.51 -2.34
N CYS A 166 4.92 -5.58 -3.28
CA CYS A 166 4.65 -4.16 -3.07
C CYS A 166 3.16 -3.90 -2.75
N ASP A 167 2.25 -4.47 -3.53
CA ASP A 167 0.80 -4.30 -3.37
C ASP A 167 0.35 -4.87 -2.01
N ALA A 168 0.74 -6.10 -1.69
CA ALA A 168 0.40 -6.75 -0.42
C ALA A 168 0.96 -5.99 0.80
N LEU A 169 2.25 -5.61 0.77
CA LEU A 169 2.90 -4.97 1.90
C LEU A 169 2.45 -3.53 2.11
N SER A 170 2.17 -2.76 1.06
CA SER A 170 1.69 -1.39 1.22
C SER A 170 0.41 -1.33 2.06
N THR A 171 -0.53 -2.25 1.81
CA THR A 171 -1.78 -2.37 2.58
C THR A 171 -1.55 -2.99 3.96
N ALA A 172 -0.77 -4.07 4.04
CA ALA A 172 -0.53 -4.75 5.31
C ALA A 172 0.19 -3.85 6.32
N LEU A 173 1.26 -3.16 5.89
CA LEU A 173 2.02 -2.26 6.77
C LEU A 173 1.23 -1.00 7.13
N PHE A 174 0.35 -0.54 6.23
CA PHE A 174 -0.59 0.52 6.57
C PHE A 174 -1.53 0.10 7.71
N VAL A 175 -2.07 -1.12 7.69
CA VAL A 175 -2.92 -1.66 8.77
C VAL A 175 -2.14 -1.89 10.06
N MET A 176 -0.89 -2.36 9.96
CA MET A 176 -0.02 -2.58 11.12
C MET A 176 0.30 -1.28 11.86
N GLY A 177 0.43 -0.17 11.15
CA GLY A 177 0.86 1.10 11.69
C GLY A 177 2.38 1.26 11.78
N LYS A 178 2.80 2.49 12.09
CA LYS A 178 4.20 2.94 11.96
C LYS A 178 5.21 2.01 12.64
N ASP A 179 5.02 1.73 13.92
CA ASP A 179 6.04 1.03 14.71
C ASP A 179 6.19 -0.43 14.28
N GLN A 180 5.07 -1.13 14.07
CA GLN A 180 5.08 -2.51 13.58
C GLN A 180 5.58 -2.61 12.13
N ALA A 181 5.30 -1.62 11.29
CA ALA A 181 5.84 -1.55 9.93
C ALA A 181 7.37 -1.42 9.93
N ILE A 182 7.92 -0.57 10.81
CA ILE A 182 9.37 -0.40 10.96
C ILE A 182 10.02 -1.69 11.48
N ASP A 183 9.43 -2.33 12.48
CA ASP A 183 9.96 -3.59 13.02
C ASP A 183 9.90 -4.71 11.98
N TYR A 184 8.78 -4.81 11.24
CA TYR A 184 8.65 -5.76 10.13
C TYR A 184 9.74 -5.55 9.06
N TRP A 185 10.01 -4.29 8.66
CA TRP A 185 11.07 -4.00 7.69
C TRP A 185 12.47 -4.36 8.23
N LYS A 186 12.76 -4.15 9.52
CA LYS A 186 14.03 -4.53 10.12
C LYS A 186 14.27 -6.03 10.08
N ASP A 187 13.22 -6.83 10.31
CA ASP A 187 13.29 -8.29 10.38
C ASP A 187 13.21 -8.96 9.00
N ASN A 188 12.84 -8.22 7.96
CA ASN A 188 12.65 -8.73 6.60
C ASN A 188 13.53 -7.97 5.58
N SER A 189 13.67 -8.56 4.40
CA SER A 189 14.45 -7.99 3.28
C SER A 189 13.67 -8.08 1.97
N GLY A 190 14.24 -7.51 0.90
CA GLY A 190 13.65 -7.56 -0.44
C GLY A 190 12.74 -6.38 -0.77
N PHE A 191 12.58 -5.42 0.14
CA PHE A 191 11.83 -4.20 -0.13
C PHE A 191 12.38 -3.01 0.65
N GLU A 192 12.10 -1.82 0.13
CA GLU A 192 12.28 -0.53 0.79
C GLU A 192 10.91 0.11 1.00
N MET A 193 10.83 1.07 1.92
CA MET A 193 9.56 1.74 2.21
C MET A 193 9.71 3.22 2.52
N ILE A 194 8.65 3.97 2.21
CA ILE A 194 8.42 5.33 2.66
C ILE A 194 7.10 5.35 3.43
N LEU A 195 7.14 5.81 4.67
CA LEU A 195 5.96 6.03 5.49
C LEU A 195 5.71 7.53 5.62
N ILE A 196 4.49 7.97 5.36
CA ILE A 196 4.05 9.34 5.66
C ILE A 196 3.07 9.27 6.81
N THR A 197 3.35 10.02 7.86
CA THR A 197 2.49 10.08 9.05
C THR A 197 1.50 11.24 8.97
N LYS A 198 0.44 11.20 9.78
CA LYS A 198 -0.55 12.27 9.86
C LYS A 198 0.01 13.59 10.41
N ASP A 199 1.13 13.53 11.14
CA ASP A 199 1.89 14.70 11.62
C ASP A 199 3.02 15.11 10.64
N LYS A 200 2.89 14.70 9.35
CA LYS A 200 3.77 15.09 8.25
C LYS A 200 5.26 14.71 8.41
N GLN A 201 5.53 13.59 9.08
CA GLN A 201 6.86 12.99 9.02
C GLN A 201 6.96 12.05 7.81
N VAL A 202 8.04 12.18 7.05
CA VAL A 202 8.42 11.26 5.97
C VAL A 202 9.54 10.37 6.50
N LEU A 203 9.23 9.10 6.72
CA LEU A 203 10.17 8.11 7.22
C LEU A 203 10.67 7.29 6.04
N LEU A 204 11.97 7.36 5.75
CA LEU A 204 12.60 6.66 4.62
C LEU A 204 13.48 5.54 5.13
N THR A 205 13.43 4.39 4.50
CA THR A 205 14.48 3.38 4.68
C THR A 205 15.81 3.85 4.11
N GLU A 206 16.91 3.40 4.71
CA GLU A 206 18.25 3.96 4.48
C GLU A 206 18.71 4.00 3.02
N ASN A 207 18.29 3.02 2.20
CA ASN A 207 18.67 2.95 0.79
C ASN A 207 17.95 3.96 -0.10
N LEU A 208 16.90 4.60 0.40
CA LEU A 208 16.13 5.63 -0.32
C LEU A 208 16.63 7.06 -0.06
N GLU A 209 17.54 7.27 0.89
CA GLU A 209 18.02 8.62 1.27
C GLU A 209 18.57 9.41 0.08
N ALA A 210 19.41 8.77 -0.75
CA ALA A 210 19.99 9.42 -1.93
C ALA A 210 19.06 9.43 -3.16
N ARG A 211 17.90 8.77 -3.06
CA ARG A 211 16.95 8.58 -4.17
C ARG A 211 15.67 9.38 -4.02
N PHE A 212 15.38 9.90 -2.83
CA PHE A 212 14.19 10.71 -2.57
C PHE A 212 14.59 12.15 -2.27
N ALA A 213 14.00 13.07 -3.01
CA ALA A 213 14.12 14.51 -2.78
C ALA A 213 12.75 15.11 -2.46
N LEU A 214 12.65 15.77 -1.30
CA LEU A 214 11.48 16.57 -0.95
C LEU A 214 11.38 17.78 -1.88
N ASP A 215 10.17 18.16 -2.26
CA ASP A 215 9.95 19.38 -3.05
C ASP A 215 10.21 20.62 -2.17
N GLU A 216 10.97 21.57 -2.68
CA GLU A 216 11.33 22.80 -1.95
C GLU A 216 10.12 23.65 -1.56
N SER A 217 9.01 23.52 -2.27
CA SER A 217 7.76 24.23 -1.97
C SER A 217 7.02 23.66 -0.76
N VAL A 218 7.38 22.43 -0.31
CA VAL A 218 6.72 21.70 0.78
C VAL A 218 7.58 21.86 2.04
N SER A 219 7.29 22.89 2.86
CA SER A 219 8.13 23.26 4.01
C SER A 219 7.70 22.67 5.36
N ASP A 220 6.54 22.03 5.43
CA ASP A 220 5.92 21.55 6.67
C ASP A 220 6.11 20.05 6.92
N TYR A 221 6.86 19.37 6.03
CA TYR A 221 7.26 17.98 6.21
C TYR A 221 8.65 17.86 6.84
N THR A 222 8.84 16.83 7.64
CA THR A 222 10.15 16.48 8.21
C THR A 222 10.58 15.10 7.75
N ILE A 223 11.84 14.98 7.29
CA ILE A 223 12.40 13.69 6.87
C ILE A 223 13.10 13.02 8.04
N LYS A 224 12.86 11.73 8.23
CA LYS A 224 13.57 10.87 9.18
C LYS A 224 14.02 9.58 8.49
N LYS A 225 15.31 9.27 8.63
CA LYS A 225 15.90 8.04 8.12
C LYS A 225 15.67 6.87 9.07
N LEU A 226 15.32 5.73 8.51
CA LEU A 226 15.23 4.44 9.20
C LEU A 226 16.45 3.60 8.85
N ASN A 227 17.14 3.07 9.88
CA ASN A 227 18.29 2.18 9.71
C ASN A 227 17.96 0.80 10.28
N LYS A 228 18.41 -0.27 9.62
CA LYS A 228 18.28 -1.64 10.16
C LYS A 228 19.16 -1.86 11.39
N ASN A 229 20.36 -1.31 11.37
CA ASN A 229 21.25 -1.31 12.54
C ASN A 229 21.26 0.10 13.12
N PRO A 230 20.93 0.30 14.41
CA PRO A 230 21.18 1.59 15.05
C PRO A 230 22.69 1.86 14.96
N SER A 231 23.05 3.03 14.39
CA SER A 231 24.43 3.51 14.46
C SER A 231 24.79 3.66 15.94
N TYR A 232 25.70 2.81 16.43
CA TYR A 232 26.34 2.98 17.74
C TYR A 232 27.31 4.14 17.71
#